data_c18d9580da408d0ec12eade59c013cfd
#
_entry.id   c18d9580da408d0ec12eade59c013cfd
#
_cell.length_a   1.000
_cell.length_b   1.000
_cell.length_c   1.000
_cell.angle_alpha   90.00
_cell.angle_beta   90.00
_cell.angle_gamma   90.00
#
_symmetry.space_group_name_H-M   'P 1'
#
loop_
_entity.id
_entity.type
_entity.pdbx_description
1 polymer ?
#
loop_
_entity_poly.entity_id
_entity_poly.type
_entity_poly.pdbx_seq_one_letter_code
_entity_poly.pdbx_strand_id
1 'polypeptide(L)'
;EAVLLMRRANKAAGDARTVLDANLFPQTIAVIRGRAEALGFEVEVADLTGPDGGLPEGAISGIVLQQPGDDGSVVDHSGVIAAAKDRGAMVTVVADLLALTLIVPPGEQGADVAVGNTQRFGVPLFFGGPHAAYLAVREGLERSMPGRLVGVSKDQQGRTAYRLALQT
;
A
#
# COMPACT_ATOMS: atom_id res chain seq x y z
N GLU A 1 -1.38 -0.49 -7.89
CA GLU A 1 -1.73 0.95 -7.83
C GLU A 1 -1.07 1.66 -6.64
N ALA A 2 -0.98 1.06 -5.43
CA ALA A 2 -0.36 1.71 -4.27
C ALA A 2 1.09 2.17 -4.53
N VAL A 3 1.92 1.34 -5.18
CA VAL A 3 3.28 1.70 -5.58
C VAL A 3 3.29 2.90 -6.53
N LEU A 4 2.38 2.93 -7.50
CA LEU A 4 2.26 4.05 -8.42
C LEU A 4 1.77 5.32 -7.72
N LEU A 5 0.89 5.18 -6.73
CA LEU A 5 0.46 6.28 -5.87
C LEU A 5 1.64 6.86 -5.10
N MET A 6 2.44 6.01 -4.44
CA MET A 6 3.65 6.46 -3.72
C MET A 6 4.58 7.25 -4.64
N ARG A 7 4.86 6.74 -5.84
CA ARG A 7 5.75 7.42 -6.80
C ARG A 7 5.19 8.76 -7.28
N ARG A 8 3.88 8.85 -7.53
CA ARG A 8 3.23 10.12 -7.90
C ARG A 8 3.23 11.13 -6.76
N ALA A 9 3.04 10.66 -5.53
CA ALA A 9 2.98 11.52 -4.35
C ALA A 9 4.37 11.97 -3.87
N ASN A 10 5.38 11.11 -4.00
CA ASN A 10 6.76 11.42 -3.60
C ASN A 10 7.56 12.04 -4.76
N LYS A 11 7.26 13.29 -5.07
CA LYS A 11 7.93 14.01 -6.16
C LYS A 11 9.43 14.24 -5.93
N ALA A 12 9.88 14.22 -4.69
CA ALA A 12 11.29 14.40 -4.35
C ALA A 12 12.15 13.14 -4.63
N ALA A 13 11.51 12.00 -4.82
CA ALA A 13 12.20 10.74 -5.03
C ALA A 13 12.90 10.63 -6.40
N GLY A 14 12.45 11.39 -7.43
CA GLY A 14 13.01 11.32 -8.77
C GLY A 14 13.09 9.88 -9.28
N ASP A 15 14.27 9.45 -9.71
CA ASP A 15 14.56 8.10 -10.23
C ASP A 15 14.89 7.07 -9.13
N ALA A 16 14.73 7.43 -7.85
CA ALA A 16 14.99 6.53 -6.74
C ALA A 16 14.16 5.23 -6.86
N ARG A 17 14.79 4.11 -6.53
CA ARG A 17 14.15 2.79 -6.63
C ARG A 17 13.07 2.58 -5.56
N THR A 18 12.16 1.67 -5.84
CA THR A 18 11.20 1.14 -4.86
C THR A 18 11.73 -0.18 -4.30
N VAL A 19 11.75 -0.33 -2.97
CA VAL A 19 12.24 -1.55 -2.33
C VAL A 19 11.07 -2.38 -1.82
N LEU A 20 11.08 -3.65 -2.17
CA LEU A 20 10.09 -4.64 -1.76
C LEU A 20 10.68 -5.54 -0.69
N ASP A 21 9.96 -5.75 0.40
CA ASP A 21 10.36 -6.75 1.38
C ASP A 21 10.39 -8.15 0.75
N ALA A 22 11.42 -8.92 1.07
CA ALA A 22 11.56 -10.30 0.61
C ALA A 22 10.39 -11.20 1.10
N ASN A 23 9.74 -10.82 2.18
CA ASN A 23 8.60 -11.54 2.77
C ASN A 23 7.24 -11.15 2.17
N LEU A 24 7.22 -10.40 1.05
CA LEU A 24 6.02 -10.19 0.24
C LEU A 24 5.62 -11.47 -0.49
N PHE A 25 4.33 -11.67 -0.70
CA PHE A 25 3.85 -12.76 -1.55
C PHE A 25 4.49 -12.71 -2.94
N PRO A 26 4.97 -13.85 -3.48
CA PRO A 26 5.65 -13.90 -4.79
C PRO A 26 4.84 -13.29 -5.92
N GLN A 27 3.51 -13.48 -5.93
CA GLN A 27 2.62 -12.88 -6.92
C GLN A 27 2.56 -11.35 -6.80
N THR A 28 2.65 -10.79 -5.59
CA THR A 28 2.71 -9.34 -5.37
C THR A 28 4.00 -8.77 -5.94
N ILE A 29 5.13 -9.41 -5.67
CA ILE A 29 6.44 -9.04 -6.22
C ILE A 29 6.39 -9.07 -7.76
N ALA A 30 5.86 -10.14 -8.35
CA ALA A 30 5.76 -10.30 -9.80
C ALA A 30 4.92 -9.20 -10.45
N VAL A 31 3.76 -8.86 -9.87
CA VAL A 31 2.89 -7.79 -10.38
C VAL A 31 3.58 -6.42 -10.29
N ILE A 32 4.28 -6.13 -9.18
CA ILE A 32 4.98 -4.85 -9.02
C ILE A 32 6.12 -4.75 -10.03
N ARG A 33 6.93 -5.81 -10.20
CA ARG A 33 8.02 -5.85 -11.19
C ARG A 33 7.53 -5.63 -12.62
N GLY A 34 6.46 -6.31 -13.04
CA GLY A 34 5.89 -6.12 -14.37
C GLY A 34 5.38 -4.69 -14.61
N ARG A 35 4.81 -4.06 -13.57
CA ARG A 35 4.40 -2.64 -13.65
C ARG A 35 5.61 -1.70 -13.70
N ALA A 36 6.64 -1.99 -12.92
CA ALA A 36 7.87 -1.21 -12.87
C ALA A 36 8.59 -1.23 -14.22
N GLU A 37 8.74 -2.41 -14.83
CA GLU A 37 9.33 -2.59 -16.14
C GLU A 37 8.58 -1.77 -17.22
N ALA A 38 7.25 -1.88 -17.24
CA ALA A 38 6.42 -1.15 -18.22
C ALA A 38 6.51 0.38 -18.08
N LEU A 39 6.83 0.87 -16.89
CA LEU A 39 6.89 2.31 -16.57
C LEU A 39 8.32 2.83 -16.42
N GLY A 40 9.33 1.98 -16.54
CA GLY A 40 10.73 2.35 -16.55
C GLY A 40 11.28 2.80 -15.20
N PHE A 41 10.86 2.18 -14.07
CA PHE A 41 11.47 2.47 -12.77
C PHE A 41 12.04 1.21 -12.11
N GLU A 42 13.08 1.41 -11.28
CA GLU A 42 13.80 0.34 -10.62
C GLU A 42 13.04 -0.21 -9.41
N VAL A 43 13.07 -1.54 -9.28
CA VAL A 43 12.54 -2.28 -8.13
C VAL A 43 13.61 -3.24 -7.60
N GLU A 44 13.93 -3.12 -6.33
CA GLU A 44 14.82 -4.02 -5.60
C GLU A 44 13.99 -4.89 -4.63
N VAL A 45 14.38 -6.14 -4.44
CA VAL A 45 13.86 -7.01 -3.37
C VAL A 45 14.97 -7.20 -2.35
N ALA A 46 14.69 -6.87 -1.09
CA ALA A 46 15.63 -6.98 0.01
C ALA A 46 14.91 -7.50 1.27
N ASP A 47 15.64 -8.13 2.16
CA ASP A 47 15.13 -8.46 3.48
C ASP A 47 15.06 -7.17 4.32
N LEU A 48 13.84 -6.69 4.56
CA LEU A 48 13.60 -5.46 5.33
C LEU A 48 13.21 -5.75 6.78
N THR A 49 12.73 -6.94 7.07
CA THR A 49 12.03 -7.28 8.33
C THR A 49 12.59 -8.49 9.05
N GLY A 50 13.54 -9.21 8.46
CA GLY A 50 14.23 -10.32 9.10
C GLY A 50 15.20 -9.88 10.21
N PRO A 51 15.77 -10.83 10.95
CA PRO A 51 16.67 -10.54 12.08
C PRO A 51 17.88 -9.67 11.73
N ASP A 52 18.41 -9.86 10.53
CA ASP A 52 19.55 -9.09 9.98
C ASP A 52 19.08 -8.14 8.88
N GLY A 53 17.77 -7.93 8.76
CA GLY A 53 17.14 -7.12 7.72
C GLY A 53 17.33 -5.63 7.94
N GLY A 54 17.13 -4.86 6.88
CA GLY A 54 17.18 -3.40 6.95
C GLY A 54 17.08 -2.73 5.59
N LEU A 55 17.04 -1.40 5.62
CA LEU A 55 16.95 -0.62 4.40
C LEU A 55 18.29 -0.65 3.65
N PRO A 56 18.31 -1.02 2.36
CA PRO A 56 19.51 -0.98 1.56
C PRO A 56 20.01 0.47 1.40
N GLU A 57 21.30 0.64 1.12
CA GLU A 57 21.90 1.96 0.91
C GLU A 57 21.38 2.65 -0.37
N GLY A 58 21.60 3.95 -0.48
CA GLY A 58 21.23 4.77 -1.65
C GLY A 58 19.80 5.32 -1.57
N ALA A 59 19.34 5.97 -2.62
CA ALA A 59 18.06 6.64 -2.68
C ALA A 59 16.89 5.65 -2.83
N ILE A 60 15.88 5.79 -2.01
CA ILE A 60 14.66 4.96 -2.00
C ILE A 60 13.44 5.86 -2.13
N SER A 61 12.60 5.59 -3.12
CA SER A 61 11.33 6.32 -3.32
C SER A 61 10.22 5.85 -2.39
N GLY A 62 10.24 4.57 -2.06
CA GLY A 62 9.28 3.94 -1.17
C GLY A 62 9.61 2.49 -0.89
N ILE A 63 9.00 1.96 0.17
CA ILE A 63 9.10 0.54 0.52
C ILE A 63 7.72 -0.10 0.52
N VAL A 64 7.69 -1.41 0.28
CA VAL A 64 6.47 -2.22 0.37
C VAL A 64 6.71 -3.38 1.34
N LEU A 65 5.85 -3.49 2.34
CA LEU A 65 5.89 -4.50 3.39
C LEU A 65 4.65 -5.40 3.31
N GLN A 66 4.70 -6.57 3.95
CA GLN A 66 3.61 -7.55 4.00
C GLN A 66 3.25 -7.86 5.44
N GLN A 67 1.95 -7.93 5.75
CA GLN A 67 1.46 -8.28 7.10
C GLN A 67 0.17 -9.11 7.06
N PRO A 68 0.16 -10.39 7.51
CA PRO A 68 1.35 -11.20 7.81
C PRO A 68 2.25 -11.42 6.59
N GLY A 69 3.50 -11.81 6.83
CA GLY A 69 4.45 -12.16 5.78
C GLY A 69 4.09 -13.44 5.01
N ASP A 70 4.81 -13.73 3.93
CA ASP A 70 4.62 -14.94 3.10
C ASP A 70 4.86 -16.23 3.91
N ASP A 71 5.77 -16.18 4.87
CA ASP A 71 6.03 -17.26 5.83
C ASP A 71 5.03 -17.34 6.99
N GLY A 72 4.06 -16.45 7.04
CA GLY A 72 3.08 -16.31 8.12
C GLY A 72 3.56 -15.53 9.34
N SER A 73 4.75 -14.97 9.32
CA SER A 73 5.28 -14.15 10.40
C SER A 73 4.46 -12.87 10.61
N VAL A 74 4.33 -12.47 11.88
CA VAL A 74 3.72 -11.21 12.29
C VAL A 74 4.80 -10.38 12.97
N VAL A 75 5.21 -9.30 12.32
CA VAL A 75 6.33 -8.45 12.75
C VAL A 75 5.82 -7.04 13.02
N ASP A 76 6.38 -6.37 14.03
CA ASP A 76 6.18 -4.93 14.21
C ASP A 76 7.03 -4.17 13.17
N HIS A 77 6.37 -3.51 12.25
CA HIS A 77 7.01 -2.75 11.18
C HIS A 77 7.37 -1.30 11.56
N SER A 78 7.01 -0.83 12.75
CA SER A 78 7.18 0.57 13.15
C SER A 78 8.61 1.08 13.00
N GLY A 79 9.60 0.26 13.32
CA GLY A 79 11.02 0.60 13.20
C GLY A 79 11.47 0.81 11.75
N VAL A 80 11.18 -0.13 10.85
CA VAL A 80 11.55 0.00 9.43
C VAL A 80 10.74 1.10 8.73
N ILE A 81 9.48 1.30 9.12
CA ILE A 81 8.65 2.40 8.63
C ILE A 81 9.27 3.75 9.01
N ALA A 82 9.64 3.94 10.29
CA ALA A 82 10.29 5.16 10.75
C ALA A 82 11.59 5.43 9.98
N ALA A 83 12.45 4.43 9.87
CA ALA A 83 13.72 4.55 9.14
C ALA A 83 13.52 4.89 7.65
N ALA A 84 12.50 4.34 7.00
CA ALA A 84 12.16 4.68 5.61
C ALA A 84 11.71 6.13 5.49
N LYS A 85 10.85 6.59 6.40
CA LYS A 85 10.33 7.97 6.42
C LYS A 85 11.42 8.99 6.72
N ASP A 86 12.38 8.69 7.59
CA ASP A 86 13.55 9.54 7.87
C ASP A 86 14.41 9.75 6.61
N ARG A 87 14.37 8.81 5.67
CA ARG A 87 15.02 8.91 4.36
C ARG A 87 14.13 9.51 3.27
N GLY A 88 12.95 10.00 3.62
CA GLY A 88 11.98 10.59 2.68
C GLY A 88 11.26 9.55 1.81
N ALA A 89 11.35 8.27 2.13
CA ALA A 89 10.62 7.22 1.42
C ALA A 89 9.18 7.11 1.92
N MET A 90 8.26 6.77 1.02
CA MET A 90 6.88 6.44 1.38
C MET A 90 6.75 4.94 1.69
N VAL A 91 5.75 4.59 2.49
CA VAL A 91 5.55 3.21 2.92
C VAL A 91 4.16 2.70 2.57
N THR A 92 4.12 1.58 1.86
CA THR A 92 2.91 0.77 1.65
C THR A 92 3.02 -0.53 2.43
N VAL A 93 1.95 -0.90 3.13
CA VAL A 93 1.81 -2.23 3.74
C VAL A 93 0.68 -2.99 3.03
N VAL A 94 1.00 -4.16 2.51
CA VAL A 94 0.01 -5.13 2.04
C VAL A 94 -0.46 -5.91 3.25
N ALA A 95 -1.72 -5.74 3.67
CA ALA A 95 -2.21 -6.29 4.92
C ALA A 95 -3.46 -7.15 4.74
N ASP A 96 -3.51 -8.26 5.46
CA ASP A 96 -4.73 -9.05 5.63
C ASP A 96 -5.68 -8.28 6.55
N LEU A 97 -6.78 -7.78 6.01
CA LEU A 97 -7.73 -6.95 6.76
C LEU A 97 -8.33 -7.67 7.97
N LEU A 98 -8.52 -8.99 7.89
CA LEU A 98 -9.03 -9.77 9.04
C LEU A 98 -7.99 -9.86 10.16
N ALA A 99 -6.71 -9.99 9.84
CA ALA A 99 -5.64 -10.02 10.84
C ALA A 99 -5.57 -8.70 11.64
N LEU A 100 -5.95 -7.57 11.05
CA LEU A 100 -5.96 -6.26 11.72
C LEU A 100 -6.98 -6.15 12.86
N THR A 101 -7.83 -7.16 13.04
CA THR A 101 -8.68 -7.27 14.24
C THR A 101 -7.88 -7.69 15.49
N LEU A 102 -6.66 -8.21 15.32
CA LEU A 102 -5.80 -8.75 16.38
C LEU A 102 -4.45 -8.04 16.49
N ILE A 103 -3.99 -7.40 15.43
CA ILE A 103 -2.67 -6.77 15.34
C ILE A 103 -2.80 -5.28 15.02
N VAL A 104 -1.76 -4.52 15.36
CA VAL A 104 -1.75 -3.07 15.15
C VAL A 104 -1.87 -2.74 13.66
N PRO A 105 -2.84 -1.89 13.26
CA PRO A 105 -3.01 -1.52 11.86
C PRO A 105 -1.81 -0.77 11.28
N PRO A 106 -1.52 -0.95 9.98
CA PRO A 106 -0.38 -0.28 9.32
C PRO A 106 -0.35 1.24 9.50
N GLY A 107 -1.53 1.89 9.47
CA GLY A 107 -1.61 3.35 9.67
C GLY A 107 -1.15 3.81 11.06
N GLU A 108 -1.42 3.03 12.10
CA GLU A 108 -0.95 3.31 13.46
C GLU A 108 0.56 3.04 13.62
N GLN A 109 1.12 2.15 12.82
CA GLN A 109 2.57 1.93 12.72
C GLN A 109 3.27 3.03 11.89
N GLY A 110 2.52 3.93 11.24
CA GLY A 110 3.05 5.07 10.48
C GLY A 110 3.11 4.87 8.97
N ALA A 111 2.52 3.81 8.41
CA ALA A 111 2.45 3.60 6.97
C ALA A 111 1.63 4.71 6.27
N ASP A 112 2.01 5.03 5.04
CA ASP A 112 1.30 6.02 4.22
C ASP A 112 0.12 5.41 3.45
N VAL A 113 0.23 4.13 3.10
CA VAL A 113 -0.78 3.39 2.32
C VAL A 113 -0.92 1.98 2.88
N ALA A 114 -2.15 1.50 3.01
CA ALA A 114 -2.46 0.11 3.30
C ALA A 114 -3.38 -0.45 2.20
N VAL A 115 -3.06 -1.66 1.73
CA VAL A 115 -3.82 -2.35 0.68
C VAL A 115 -4.04 -3.81 1.02
N GLY A 116 -5.09 -4.37 0.50
CA GLY A 116 -5.40 -5.78 0.64
C GLY A 116 -6.74 -6.13 0.00
N ASN A 117 -7.32 -7.22 0.44
CA ASN A 117 -8.63 -7.65 -0.01
C ASN A 117 -9.49 -8.16 1.15
N THR A 118 -10.75 -8.40 0.88
CA THR A 118 -11.75 -8.85 1.86
C THR A 118 -12.13 -10.33 1.70
N GLN A 119 -11.34 -11.12 0.95
CA GLN A 119 -11.66 -12.54 0.69
C GLN A 119 -11.91 -13.32 1.98
N ARG A 120 -11.13 -13.07 3.01
CA ARG A 120 -11.21 -13.77 4.29
C ARG A 120 -12.48 -13.49 5.11
N PHE A 121 -13.28 -12.49 4.71
CA PHE A 121 -14.59 -12.24 5.31
C PHE A 121 -15.70 -13.10 4.71
N GLY A 122 -15.37 -14.12 3.94
CA GLY A 122 -16.32 -15.09 3.39
C GLY A 122 -16.82 -14.76 1.99
N VAL A 123 -16.06 -14.02 1.20
CA VAL A 123 -16.37 -13.83 -0.23
C VAL A 123 -16.23 -15.17 -0.95
N PRO A 124 -17.32 -15.75 -1.51
CA PRO A 124 -17.28 -17.05 -2.13
C PRO A 124 -16.51 -17.03 -3.47
N LEU A 125 -15.98 -18.18 -3.85
CA LEU A 125 -15.15 -18.30 -5.05
C LEU A 125 -15.92 -18.13 -6.36
N PHE A 126 -17.23 -18.32 -6.37
CA PHE A 126 -18.10 -18.23 -7.56
C PHE A 126 -17.43 -18.79 -8.85
N PHE A 127 -17.58 -18.10 -9.95
CA PHE A 127 -17.06 -18.49 -11.27
C PHE A 127 -15.69 -17.90 -11.59
N GLY A 128 -14.82 -17.69 -10.62
CA GLY A 128 -13.47 -17.16 -10.88
C GLY A 128 -12.84 -16.44 -9.70
N GLY A 129 -13.37 -16.60 -8.50
CA GLY A 129 -12.79 -16.03 -7.28
C GLY A 129 -12.79 -14.50 -7.28
N PRO A 130 -13.97 -13.83 -7.30
CA PRO A 130 -14.01 -12.38 -7.27
C PRO A 130 -13.35 -11.83 -6.01
N HIS A 131 -12.63 -10.72 -6.14
CA HIS A 131 -11.96 -10.04 -5.04
C HIS A 131 -12.51 -8.63 -4.86
N ALA A 132 -12.84 -8.28 -3.62
CA ALA A 132 -13.07 -6.90 -3.23
C ALA A 132 -11.80 -6.39 -2.55
N ALA A 133 -11.06 -5.55 -3.25
CA ALA A 133 -9.85 -4.93 -2.74
C ALA A 133 -10.18 -3.68 -1.93
N TYR A 134 -9.31 -3.36 -0.95
CA TYR A 134 -9.33 -2.08 -0.27
C TYR A 134 -7.99 -1.34 -0.51
N LEU A 135 -8.05 -0.02 -0.45
CA LEU A 135 -6.90 0.87 -0.46
C LEU A 135 -7.19 2.01 0.51
N ALA A 136 -6.41 2.09 1.57
CA ALA A 136 -6.46 3.15 2.55
C ALA A 136 -5.18 4.00 2.44
N VAL A 137 -5.32 5.31 2.62
CA VAL A 137 -4.21 6.25 2.56
C VAL A 137 -4.23 7.16 3.77
N ARG A 138 -3.06 7.63 4.20
CA ARG A 138 -2.99 8.68 5.22
C ARG A 138 -3.61 9.98 4.71
N GLU A 139 -3.99 10.86 5.63
CA GLU A 139 -4.49 12.20 5.32
C GLU A 139 -3.53 12.98 4.39
N GLY A 140 -4.10 13.68 3.43
CA GLY A 140 -3.39 14.47 2.42
C GLY A 140 -3.04 13.69 1.13
N LEU A 141 -3.29 12.38 1.06
CA LEU A 141 -3.06 11.57 -0.15
C LEU A 141 -4.35 11.30 -0.95
N GLU A 142 -5.50 11.80 -0.53
CA GLU A 142 -6.81 11.51 -1.14
C GLU A 142 -6.85 11.85 -2.63
N ARG A 143 -6.19 12.96 -3.02
CA ARG A 143 -6.12 13.36 -4.44
C ARG A 143 -5.20 12.49 -5.30
N SER A 144 -4.36 11.69 -4.67
CA SER A 144 -3.45 10.76 -5.36
C SER A 144 -4.04 9.36 -5.51
N MET A 145 -5.19 9.11 -4.88
CA MET A 145 -5.86 7.80 -4.97
C MET A 145 -6.32 7.52 -6.40
N PRO A 146 -6.22 6.27 -6.87
CA PRO A 146 -6.78 5.88 -8.14
C PRO A 146 -8.32 5.91 -8.10
N GLY A 147 -8.95 6.27 -9.21
CA GLY A 147 -10.41 6.22 -9.35
C GLY A 147 -11.11 7.51 -8.94
N ARG A 148 -12.30 7.38 -8.36
CA ARG A 148 -13.20 8.48 -8.04
C ARG A 148 -13.77 8.31 -6.66
N LEU A 149 -13.83 9.40 -5.89
CA LEU A 149 -14.50 9.42 -4.58
C LEU A 149 -15.90 9.99 -4.70
N VAL A 150 -16.85 9.30 -4.08
CA VAL A 150 -18.23 9.77 -3.95
C VAL A 150 -18.40 10.44 -2.60
N GLY A 151 -18.79 11.70 -2.60
CA GLY A 151 -19.06 12.49 -1.41
C GLY A 151 -20.54 12.75 -1.19
N VAL A 152 -20.90 13.02 0.06
CA VAL A 152 -22.26 13.43 0.44
C VAL A 152 -22.49 14.89 0.04
N SER A 153 -23.66 15.15 -0.54
CA SER A 153 -24.12 16.47 -0.99
C SER A 153 -25.60 16.63 -0.67
N LYS A 154 -26.21 17.70 -1.18
CA LYS A 154 -27.66 17.93 -1.09
C LYS A 154 -28.23 18.18 -2.48
N ASP A 155 -29.48 17.71 -2.71
CA ASP A 155 -30.24 18.04 -3.90
C ASP A 155 -30.90 19.44 -3.79
N GLN A 156 -31.63 19.87 -4.83
CA GLN A 156 -32.32 21.17 -4.84
C GLN A 156 -33.36 21.33 -3.72
N GLN A 157 -33.86 20.23 -3.17
CA GLN A 157 -34.82 20.20 -2.08
C GLN A 157 -34.14 20.07 -0.71
N GLY A 158 -32.80 20.07 -0.64
CA GLY A 158 -32.04 19.96 0.59
C GLY A 158 -31.90 18.54 1.14
N ARG A 159 -32.37 17.50 0.41
CA ARG A 159 -32.26 16.10 0.82
C ARG A 159 -30.85 15.57 0.56
N THR A 160 -30.44 14.58 1.33
CA THR A 160 -29.13 13.91 1.11
C THR A 160 -29.04 13.38 -0.31
N ALA A 161 -27.97 13.74 -1.00
CA ALA A 161 -27.60 13.27 -2.32
C ALA A 161 -26.11 12.91 -2.38
N TYR A 162 -25.71 12.23 -3.44
CA TYR A 162 -24.31 11.84 -3.64
C TYR A 162 -23.78 12.40 -4.94
N ARG A 163 -22.53 12.79 -4.95
CA ARG A 163 -21.84 13.25 -6.16
C ARG A 163 -20.37 12.85 -6.15
N LEU A 164 -19.73 12.91 -7.29
CA LEU A 164 -18.28 12.78 -7.37
C LEU A 164 -17.63 13.98 -6.66
N ALA A 165 -16.89 13.71 -5.58
CA ALA A 165 -16.26 14.73 -4.77
C ALA A 165 -14.83 15.03 -5.23
N LEU A 166 -14.09 13.98 -5.64
CA LEU A 166 -12.75 14.08 -6.19
C LEU A 166 -12.65 13.28 -7.47
N GLN A 167 -12.05 13.89 -8.49
CA GLN A 167 -11.58 13.22 -9.70
C GLN A 167 -10.07 13.29 -9.72
N THR A 168 -9.48 12.15 -9.91
CA THR A 168 -8.04 12.04 -10.16
C THR A 168 -7.75 12.12 -11.65
#